data_6a157698f49e79b34348812149425972
#
_entry.id   6a157698f49e79b34348812149425972
#
_cell.length_a   1.000
_cell.length_b   1.000
_cell.length_c   1.000
_cell.angle_alpha   90.00
_cell.angle_beta   90.00
_cell.angle_gamma   90.00
#
_symmetry.space_group_name_H-M   'P 1'
#
loop_
_entity.id
_entity.type
_entity.pdbx_description
1 polymer ?
#
loop_
_entity_poly.entity_id
_entity_poly.type
_entity_poly.pdbx_seq_one_letter_code
_entity_poly.pdbx_strand_id
1 'polypeptide(L)'
;MKMRKMLRAWLPCALWMTVIFVMSAMNGKASGEQSGVLARLLLSLVSMFSGTVEQGDLEFVIRKGAHLSEFALLFLLYFRALALTQCRRSGTLAFALTVCYAVTDEVHQFFVPGRSANAADVMIDAAGALTAWMILALVRKMIRRKKDV
;
A
#
# COMPACT_ATOMS: atom_id res chain seq x y z
N MET A 1 9.68 5.21 -30.14
CA MET A 1 10.39 5.51 -28.86
C MET A 1 9.46 5.86 -27.72
N LYS A 2 8.37 6.63 -27.93
CA LYS A 2 7.39 7.01 -26.88
C LYS A 2 6.66 5.81 -26.24
N MET A 3 6.19 4.84 -27.02
CA MET A 3 5.40 3.69 -26.52
C MET A 3 6.18 2.78 -25.56
N ARG A 4 7.44 2.44 -25.88
CA ARG A 4 8.31 1.65 -24.98
C ARG A 4 8.58 2.37 -23.65
N LYS A 5 8.71 3.70 -23.67
CA LYS A 5 8.91 4.51 -22.45
C LYS A 5 7.66 4.53 -21.57
N MET A 6 6.48 4.68 -22.18
CA MET A 6 5.20 4.59 -21.46
C MET A 6 4.99 3.20 -20.88
N LEU A 7 5.23 2.13 -21.63
CA LEU A 7 5.08 0.77 -21.15
C LEU A 7 5.98 0.51 -19.93
N ARG A 8 7.26 0.89 -19.98
CA ARG A 8 8.21 0.76 -18.87
C ARG A 8 7.82 1.61 -17.63
N ALA A 9 7.11 2.72 -17.84
CA ALA A 9 6.64 3.56 -16.75
C ALA A 9 5.44 2.94 -16.03
N TRP A 10 4.44 2.44 -16.78
CA TRP A 10 3.14 2.03 -16.23
C TRP A 10 3.03 0.53 -15.93
N LEU A 11 3.86 -0.31 -16.56
CA LEU A 11 3.85 -1.76 -16.31
C LEU A 11 4.03 -2.13 -14.83
N PRO A 12 4.95 -1.51 -14.05
CA PRO A 12 5.05 -1.80 -12.62
C PRO A 12 3.80 -1.44 -11.85
N CYS A 13 3.09 -0.36 -12.23
CA CYS A 13 1.82 -0.01 -11.61
C CYS A 13 0.77 -1.09 -11.87
N ALA A 14 0.61 -1.50 -13.13
CA ALA A 14 -0.36 -2.53 -13.52
C ALA A 14 -0.07 -3.87 -12.83
N LEU A 15 1.19 -4.29 -12.77
CA LEU A 15 1.59 -5.52 -12.08
C LEU A 15 1.26 -5.43 -10.57
N TRP A 16 1.57 -4.31 -9.92
CA TRP A 16 1.30 -4.15 -8.50
C TRP A 16 -0.20 -4.06 -8.20
N MET A 17 -0.97 -3.37 -9.01
CA MET A 17 -2.44 -3.38 -8.94
C MET A 17 -3.01 -4.81 -9.06
N THR A 18 -2.45 -5.62 -9.97
CA THR A 18 -2.85 -7.03 -10.10
C THR A 18 -2.51 -7.82 -8.83
N VAL A 19 -1.35 -7.58 -8.20
CA VAL A 19 -1.00 -8.22 -6.93
C VAL A 19 -2.00 -7.85 -5.83
N ILE A 20 -2.30 -6.56 -5.65
CA ILE A 20 -3.31 -6.10 -4.68
C ILE A 20 -4.66 -6.77 -4.97
N PHE A 21 -5.12 -6.77 -6.22
CA PHE A 21 -6.39 -7.37 -6.61
C PHE A 21 -6.46 -8.86 -6.28
N VAL A 22 -5.40 -9.63 -6.58
CA VAL A 22 -5.34 -11.06 -6.28
C VAL A 22 -5.35 -11.31 -4.77
N MET A 23 -4.59 -10.52 -4.00
CA MET A 23 -4.57 -10.62 -2.54
C MET A 23 -5.93 -10.25 -1.93
N SER A 24 -6.57 -9.24 -2.50
CA SER A 24 -7.90 -8.77 -2.11
C SER A 24 -9.00 -9.79 -2.46
N ALA A 25 -8.85 -10.54 -3.55
CA ALA A 25 -9.77 -11.61 -3.97
C ALA A 25 -9.71 -12.86 -3.07
N MET A 26 -8.69 -13.00 -2.23
CA MET A 26 -8.61 -14.12 -1.28
C MET A 26 -9.71 -14.01 -0.24
N ASN A 27 -10.44 -15.13 0.00
CA ASN A 27 -11.51 -15.15 0.99
C ASN A 27 -10.99 -14.81 2.40
N GLY A 28 -11.89 -14.34 3.28
CA GLY A 28 -11.52 -13.87 4.62
C GLY A 28 -10.81 -14.94 5.47
N LYS A 29 -11.14 -16.24 5.29
CA LYS A 29 -10.46 -17.35 6.00
C LYS A 29 -9.00 -17.49 5.57
N ALA A 30 -8.73 -17.55 4.26
CA ALA A 30 -7.37 -17.68 3.73
C ALA A 30 -6.50 -16.46 4.10
N SER A 31 -7.07 -15.25 4.05
CA SER A 31 -6.38 -14.03 4.50
C SER A 31 -6.10 -14.03 6.01
N GLY A 32 -7.03 -14.56 6.82
CA GLY A 32 -6.85 -14.75 8.26
C GLY A 32 -5.76 -15.78 8.59
N GLU A 33 -5.72 -16.90 7.88
CA GLU A 33 -4.68 -17.92 8.08
C GLU A 33 -3.28 -17.39 7.79
N GLN A 34 -3.10 -16.60 6.72
CA GLN A 34 -1.79 -15.99 6.38
C GLN A 34 -1.34 -14.99 7.45
N SER A 35 -2.23 -14.08 7.87
CA SER A 35 -1.90 -13.14 8.96
C SER A 35 -1.69 -13.86 10.29
N GLY A 36 -2.43 -14.93 10.57
CA GLY A 36 -2.27 -15.74 11.77
C GLY A 36 -0.95 -16.52 11.84
N VAL A 37 -0.43 -17.01 10.71
CA VAL A 37 0.91 -17.63 10.68
C VAL A 37 1.98 -16.59 11.02
N LEU A 38 1.92 -15.42 10.39
CA LEU A 38 2.88 -14.34 10.65
C LEU A 38 2.75 -13.82 12.10
N ALA A 39 1.52 -13.68 12.60
CA ALA A 39 1.27 -13.27 13.99
C ALA A 39 1.88 -14.27 14.99
N ARG A 40 1.71 -15.58 14.79
CA ARG A 40 2.32 -16.60 15.67
C ARG A 40 3.85 -16.54 15.67
N LEU A 41 4.47 -16.34 14.50
CA LEU A 41 5.91 -16.17 14.39
C LEU A 41 6.39 -14.92 15.13
N LEU A 42 5.68 -13.81 15.00
CA LEU A 42 6.01 -12.57 15.69
C LEU A 42 5.74 -12.65 17.20
N LEU A 43 4.66 -13.30 17.64
CA LEU A 43 4.36 -13.53 19.05
C LEU A 43 5.47 -14.33 19.73
N SER A 44 6.02 -15.36 19.07
CA SER A 44 7.15 -16.13 19.61
C SER A 44 8.39 -15.27 19.84
N LEU A 45 8.57 -14.20 19.06
CA LEU A 45 9.67 -13.25 19.25
C LEU A 45 9.34 -12.18 20.30
N VAL A 46 8.12 -11.64 20.26
CA VAL A 46 7.68 -10.56 21.17
C VAL A 46 7.51 -11.07 22.62
N SER A 47 7.03 -12.29 22.81
CA SER A 47 6.89 -12.90 24.13
C SER A 47 8.22 -13.07 24.88
N MET A 48 9.34 -13.02 24.15
CA MET A 48 10.68 -13.00 24.78
C MET A 48 11.03 -11.64 25.42
N PHE A 49 10.33 -10.55 25.04
CA PHE A 49 10.71 -9.18 25.41
C PHE A 49 9.63 -8.38 26.15
N SER A 50 8.36 -8.74 26.08
CA SER A 50 7.27 -8.00 26.70
C SER A 50 6.00 -8.84 26.88
N GLY A 51 5.18 -8.41 27.84
CA GLY A 51 3.99 -9.09 28.30
C GLY A 51 2.94 -9.43 27.23
N THR A 52 1.84 -10.02 27.66
CA THR A 52 0.77 -10.63 26.88
C THR A 52 0.16 -9.71 25.82
N VAL A 53 0.56 -9.91 24.56
CA VAL A 53 -0.15 -9.37 23.39
C VAL A 53 -1.11 -10.45 22.92
N GLU A 54 -2.39 -10.12 22.73
CA GLU A 54 -3.36 -11.08 22.19
C GLU A 54 -3.08 -11.33 20.69
N GLN A 55 -3.20 -12.60 20.26
CA GLN A 55 -2.95 -12.98 18.87
C GLN A 55 -3.86 -12.21 17.89
N GLY A 56 -5.13 -11.97 18.26
CA GLY A 56 -6.10 -11.25 17.43
C GLY A 56 -5.70 -9.81 17.15
N ASP A 57 -5.17 -9.10 18.15
CA ASP A 57 -4.70 -7.73 18.01
C ASP A 57 -3.51 -7.65 17.04
N LEU A 58 -2.59 -8.60 17.16
CA LEU A 58 -1.42 -8.65 16.28
C LEU A 58 -1.81 -9.00 14.83
N GLU A 59 -2.74 -9.93 14.62
CA GLU A 59 -3.29 -10.23 13.29
C GLU A 59 -3.94 -9.00 12.66
N PHE A 60 -4.68 -8.24 13.45
CA PHE A 60 -5.29 -6.99 13.00
C PHE A 60 -4.23 -5.96 12.57
N VAL A 61 -3.22 -5.73 13.40
CA VAL A 61 -2.12 -4.78 13.11
C VAL A 61 -1.34 -5.20 11.87
N ILE A 62 -1.04 -6.49 11.71
CA ILE A 62 -0.34 -7.02 10.54
C ILE A 62 -1.16 -6.77 9.28
N ARG A 63 -2.45 -7.08 9.30
CA ARG A 63 -3.35 -6.88 8.15
C ARG A 63 -3.44 -5.40 7.77
N LYS A 64 -3.63 -4.51 8.74
CA LYS A 64 -3.69 -3.07 8.49
C LYS A 64 -2.35 -2.50 8.02
N GLY A 65 -1.24 -3.00 8.58
CA GLY A 65 0.11 -2.65 8.14
C GLY A 65 0.41 -3.11 6.70
N ALA A 66 -0.09 -4.29 6.30
CA ALA A 66 0.01 -4.76 4.92
C ALA A 66 -0.71 -3.81 3.96
N HIS A 67 -2.00 -3.49 4.21
CA HIS A 67 -2.75 -2.52 3.41
C HIS A 67 -2.04 -1.18 3.29
N LEU A 68 -1.62 -0.61 4.43
CA LEU A 68 -0.89 0.66 4.45
C LEU A 68 0.37 0.61 3.55
N SER A 69 1.15 -0.48 3.63
CA SER A 69 2.38 -0.63 2.85
C SER A 69 2.12 -0.89 1.36
N GLU A 70 1.09 -1.65 1.03
CA GLU A 70 0.67 -1.93 -0.35
C GLU A 70 0.29 -0.65 -1.08
N PHE A 71 -0.50 0.22 -0.46
CA PHE A 71 -0.92 1.48 -1.06
C PHE A 71 0.15 2.58 -1.00
N ALA A 72 1.06 2.53 0.00
CA ALA A 72 2.26 3.35 0.00
C ALA A 72 3.15 3.05 -1.23
N LEU A 73 3.37 1.77 -1.53
CA LEU A 73 4.13 1.35 -2.71
C LEU A 73 3.40 1.70 -4.02
N LEU A 74 2.08 1.52 -4.07
CA LEU A 74 1.29 1.89 -5.25
C LEU A 74 1.41 3.39 -5.56
N PHE A 75 1.34 4.25 -4.53
CA PHE A 75 1.59 5.68 -4.68
C PHE A 75 2.97 5.97 -5.29
N LEU A 76 4.03 5.34 -4.78
CA LEU A 76 5.39 5.53 -5.30
C LEU A 76 5.52 5.11 -6.77
N LEU A 77 4.87 4.02 -7.15
CA LEU A 77 4.85 3.52 -8.52
C LEU A 77 4.10 4.48 -9.46
N TYR A 78 2.92 4.97 -9.07
CA TYR A 78 2.18 5.98 -9.83
C TYR A 78 2.96 7.28 -9.93
N PHE A 79 3.54 7.73 -8.82
CA PHE A 79 4.36 8.93 -8.81
C PHE A 79 5.55 8.81 -9.80
N ARG A 80 6.25 7.67 -9.78
CA ARG A 80 7.35 7.38 -10.72
C ARG A 80 6.85 7.38 -12.17
N ALA A 81 5.73 6.73 -12.45
CA ALA A 81 5.17 6.65 -13.80
C ALA A 81 4.80 8.04 -14.33
N LEU A 82 4.10 8.84 -13.52
CA LEU A 82 3.71 10.21 -13.87
C LEU A 82 4.92 11.14 -14.04
N ALA A 83 5.95 11.00 -13.20
CA ALA A 83 7.19 11.78 -13.33
C ALA A 83 7.96 11.43 -14.62
N LEU A 84 8.03 10.15 -14.98
CA LEU A 84 8.66 9.69 -16.23
C LEU A 84 7.90 10.15 -17.50
N THR A 85 6.60 10.36 -17.38
CA THR A 85 5.74 10.91 -18.43
C THR A 85 5.63 12.44 -18.40
N GLN A 86 6.47 13.10 -17.56
CA GLN A 86 6.58 14.56 -17.46
C GLN A 86 5.30 15.26 -16.98
N CYS A 87 4.50 14.59 -16.15
CA CYS A 87 3.32 15.18 -15.56
C CYS A 87 3.70 16.22 -14.49
N ARG A 88 3.21 17.46 -14.67
CA ARG A 88 3.55 18.59 -13.78
C ARG A 88 3.05 18.43 -12.34
N ARG A 89 1.93 17.70 -12.15
CA ARG A 89 1.29 17.46 -10.83
C ARG A 89 1.38 15.98 -10.42
N SER A 90 2.53 15.35 -10.65
CA SER A 90 2.71 13.90 -10.42
C SER A 90 2.38 13.47 -8.99
N GLY A 91 2.66 14.27 -7.96
CA GLY A 91 2.32 13.94 -6.57
C GLY A 91 0.81 13.90 -6.32
N THR A 92 0.11 14.96 -6.68
CA THR A 92 -1.35 15.08 -6.49
C THR A 92 -2.11 14.01 -7.29
N LEU A 93 -1.70 13.80 -8.55
CA LEU A 93 -2.35 12.80 -9.39
C LEU A 93 -2.04 11.37 -8.93
N ALA A 94 -0.81 11.08 -8.49
CA ALA A 94 -0.48 9.79 -7.92
C ALA A 94 -1.32 9.49 -6.68
N PHE A 95 -1.49 10.46 -5.78
CA PHE A 95 -2.34 10.32 -4.60
C PHE A 95 -3.81 10.07 -4.98
N ALA A 96 -4.36 10.89 -5.88
CA ALA A 96 -5.73 10.73 -6.35
C ALA A 96 -5.97 9.35 -6.98
N LEU A 97 -5.07 8.88 -7.86
CA LEU A 97 -5.15 7.55 -8.48
C LEU A 97 -5.06 6.43 -7.43
N THR A 98 -4.21 6.58 -6.42
CA THR A 98 -4.07 5.60 -5.35
C THR A 98 -5.35 5.52 -4.52
N VAL A 99 -5.94 6.65 -4.13
CA VAL A 99 -7.20 6.68 -3.38
C VAL A 99 -8.36 6.13 -4.23
N CYS A 100 -8.44 6.46 -5.51
CA CYS A 100 -9.43 5.87 -6.41
C CYS A 100 -9.29 4.34 -6.47
N TYR A 101 -8.06 3.83 -6.54
CA TYR A 101 -7.83 2.39 -6.54
C TYR A 101 -8.20 1.75 -5.20
N ALA A 102 -7.91 2.39 -4.05
CA ALA A 102 -8.34 1.93 -2.74
C ALA A 102 -9.86 1.77 -2.64
N VAL A 103 -10.61 2.75 -3.16
CA VAL A 103 -12.08 2.65 -3.22
C VAL A 103 -12.53 1.47 -4.09
N THR A 104 -11.89 1.27 -5.26
CA THR A 104 -12.24 0.12 -6.12
C THR A 104 -11.90 -1.22 -5.49
N ASP A 105 -10.80 -1.30 -4.75
CA ASP A 105 -10.40 -2.49 -4.02
C ASP A 105 -11.41 -2.83 -2.92
N GLU A 106 -11.85 -1.83 -2.16
CA GLU A 106 -12.83 -2.01 -1.09
C GLU A 106 -14.22 -2.42 -1.64
N VAL A 107 -14.62 -1.83 -2.76
CA VAL A 107 -15.84 -2.26 -3.48
C VAL A 107 -15.71 -3.71 -3.96
N HIS A 108 -14.54 -4.12 -4.46
CA HIS A 108 -14.28 -5.51 -4.85
C HIS A 108 -14.38 -6.45 -3.64
N GLN A 109 -13.80 -6.09 -2.49
CA GLN A 109 -13.84 -6.89 -1.27
C GLN A 109 -15.26 -7.12 -0.75
N PHE A 110 -16.18 -6.18 -0.99
CA PHE A 110 -17.61 -6.36 -0.66
C PHE A 110 -18.22 -7.60 -1.31
N PHE A 111 -17.76 -7.99 -2.49
CA PHE A 111 -18.23 -9.17 -3.22
C PHE A 111 -17.46 -10.45 -2.89
N VAL A 112 -16.40 -10.37 -2.06
CA VAL A 112 -15.58 -11.53 -1.69
C VAL A 112 -16.15 -12.21 -0.44
N PRO A 113 -16.46 -13.53 -0.46
CA PRO A 113 -16.99 -14.22 0.68
C PRO A 113 -16.10 -14.12 1.93
N GLY A 114 -16.71 -13.74 3.06
CA GLY A 114 -16.01 -13.61 4.33
C GLY A 114 -15.18 -12.33 4.49
N ARG A 115 -15.33 -11.37 3.58
CA ARG A 115 -14.85 -10.00 3.72
C ARG A 115 -16.02 -9.02 3.89
N SER A 116 -15.74 -7.89 4.52
CA SER A 116 -16.69 -6.77 4.65
C SER A 116 -16.05 -5.50 4.15
N ALA A 117 -16.75 -4.74 3.33
CA ALA A 117 -16.32 -3.40 2.95
C ALA A 117 -16.34 -2.45 4.15
N ASN A 118 -15.26 -1.72 4.36
CA ASN A 118 -15.17 -0.78 5.46
C ASN A 118 -14.46 0.51 5.01
N ALA A 119 -15.17 1.63 5.06
CA ALA A 119 -14.59 2.93 4.70
C ALA A 119 -13.30 3.26 5.49
N ALA A 120 -13.13 2.70 6.70
CA ALA A 120 -11.89 2.86 7.46
C ALA A 120 -10.68 2.23 6.76
N ASP A 121 -10.87 1.20 5.95
CA ASP A 121 -9.77 0.55 5.21
C ASP A 121 -9.29 1.45 4.07
N VAL A 122 -10.20 2.13 3.37
CA VAL A 122 -9.84 3.19 2.41
C VAL A 122 -9.03 4.31 3.08
N MET A 123 -9.37 4.68 4.32
CA MET A 123 -8.61 5.71 5.05
C MET A 123 -7.21 5.24 5.42
N ILE A 124 -7.02 3.98 5.79
CA ILE A 124 -5.72 3.38 6.08
C ILE A 124 -4.85 3.34 4.81
N ASP A 125 -5.43 2.95 3.69
CA ASP A 125 -4.78 2.92 2.38
C ASP A 125 -4.36 4.32 1.93
N ALA A 126 -5.25 5.31 2.08
CA ALA A 126 -4.95 6.71 1.83
C ALA A 126 -3.85 7.25 2.76
N ALA A 127 -3.84 6.84 4.04
CA ALA A 127 -2.79 7.20 4.99
C ALA A 127 -1.44 6.62 4.58
N GLY A 128 -1.39 5.39 4.06
CA GLY A 128 -0.19 4.78 3.48
C GLY A 128 0.37 5.61 2.32
N ALA A 129 -0.50 5.98 1.37
CA ALA A 129 -0.14 6.83 0.24
C ALA A 129 0.37 8.21 0.68
N LEU A 130 -0.30 8.83 1.66
CA LEU A 130 0.09 10.15 2.20
C LEU A 130 1.45 10.08 2.92
N THR A 131 1.68 9.03 3.71
CA THR A 131 2.96 8.78 4.39
C THR A 131 4.10 8.66 3.39
N ALA A 132 3.92 7.88 2.32
CA ALA A 132 4.90 7.75 1.24
C ALA A 132 5.16 9.09 0.54
N TRP A 133 4.12 9.90 0.32
CA TRP A 133 4.26 11.23 -0.27
C TRP A 133 5.07 12.17 0.62
N MET A 134 4.77 12.19 1.93
CA MET A 134 5.52 13.03 2.89
C MET A 134 7.00 12.63 2.96
N ILE A 135 7.30 11.34 3.06
CA ILE A 135 8.67 10.83 3.06
C ILE A 135 9.40 11.25 1.77
N LEU A 136 8.77 11.06 0.62
CA LEU A 136 9.34 11.43 -0.67
C LEU A 136 9.62 12.95 -0.77
N ALA A 137 8.72 13.79 -0.25
CA ALA A 137 8.90 15.25 -0.21
C ALA A 137 10.07 15.65 0.69
N LEU A 138 10.20 15.03 1.88
CA LEU A 138 11.30 15.26 2.82
C LEU A 138 12.65 14.85 2.20
N VAL A 139 12.74 13.65 1.63
CA VAL A 139 13.97 13.16 0.97
C VAL A 139 14.39 14.10 -0.15
N ARG A 140 13.45 14.55 -0.99
CA ARG A 140 13.73 15.51 -2.07
C ARG A 140 14.24 16.85 -1.54
N LYS A 141 13.66 17.36 -0.45
CA LYS A 141 14.10 18.60 0.20
C LYS A 141 15.54 18.46 0.73
N MET A 142 15.87 17.33 1.36
CA MET A 142 17.22 17.05 1.87
C MET A 142 18.27 16.97 0.74
N ILE A 143 17.93 16.29 -0.36
CA ILE A 143 18.84 16.16 -1.51
C ILE A 143 19.09 17.51 -2.18
N ARG A 144 18.06 18.37 -2.30
CA ARG A 144 18.23 19.73 -2.86
C ARG A 144 19.16 20.56 -2.00
N ARG A 145 18.95 20.59 -0.67
CA ARG A 145 19.82 21.33 0.26
C ARG A 145 21.29 20.94 0.18
N LYS A 146 21.59 19.64 -0.06
CA LYS A 146 22.98 19.17 -0.21
C LYS A 146 23.64 19.60 -1.53
N LYS A 147 22.87 19.99 -2.54
CA LYS A 147 23.41 20.48 -3.82
C LYS A 147 23.66 21.99 -3.83
N ASP A 148 23.06 22.70 -2.89
CA ASP A 148 23.15 24.14 -2.76
C ASP A 148 24.29 24.57 -1.77
N VAL A 149 24.98 23.59 -1.16
CA VAL A 149 26.18 23.73 -0.31
C VAL A 149 27.39 23.17 -1.06
#